data_0974223d38539189304022e5f173cc85
#
_entry.id   0974223d38539189304022e5f173cc85
#
_cell.length_a   1.000
_cell.length_b   1.000
_cell.length_c   1.000
_cell.angle_alpha   90.00
_cell.angle_beta   90.00
_cell.angle_gamma   90.00
#
_symmetry.space_group_name_H-M   'P 1'
#
loop_
_entity.id
_entity.type
_entity.pdbx_description
1 polymer ?
#
loop_
_entity_poly.entity_id
_entity_poly.type
_entity_poly.pdbx_seq_one_letter_code
_entity_poly.pdbx_strand_id
1 'polypeptide(L)'
;MQSLATGSVDLVFADPPFNIGYDYDVYQDNLEADDYLKWTSRWIEQVVRVLKDDGTFWLAIGDEYAAEMKVLMQQEFGLTCRSWVIWYYTFGVNCKRKFNRSHAHLFHMVKDSKQFTFNASEIRVPSARQLVYGDKRANPNGRLPDDTWILRPQDLPTGFTADDDTWYFPRVAGTFKERLGVHGCQMPEQLLGRIIRASS
;
A
#
# COMPACT_ATOMS: atom_id res chain seq x y z
N MET A 1 8.55 -8.96 16.65
CA MET A 1 7.13 -9.29 16.90
C MET A 1 6.94 -10.29 18.05
N GLN A 2 7.85 -11.23 18.28
CA GLN A 2 7.68 -12.25 19.35
C GLN A 2 7.45 -11.66 20.76
N SER A 3 8.03 -10.50 21.06
CA SER A 3 7.87 -9.80 22.34
C SER A 3 6.55 -9.02 22.50
N LEU A 4 5.77 -8.85 21.44
CA LEU A 4 4.49 -8.15 21.49
C LEU A 4 3.37 -9.10 21.95
N ALA A 5 2.45 -8.59 22.76
CA ALA A 5 1.29 -9.33 23.18
C ALA A 5 0.34 -9.63 22.00
N THR A 6 -0.38 -10.73 22.06
CA THR A 6 -1.43 -11.06 21.08
C THR A 6 -2.53 -9.98 21.12
N GLY A 7 -3.00 -9.54 19.95
CA GLY A 7 -4.09 -8.57 19.85
C GLY A 7 -3.77 -7.18 20.44
N SER A 8 -2.52 -6.72 20.34
CA SER A 8 -2.06 -5.46 20.94
C SER A 8 -1.76 -4.34 19.96
N VAL A 9 -1.78 -4.63 18.65
CA VAL A 9 -1.34 -3.70 17.61
C VAL A 9 -2.51 -3.30 16.71
N ASP A 10 -2.72 -2.00 16.54
CA ASP A 10 -3.81 -1.46 15.71
C ASP A 10 -3.51 -1.57 14.22
N LEU A 11 -2.25 -1.29 13.85
CA LEU A 11 -1.80 -1.24 12.47
C LEU A 11 -0.45 -1.92 12.31
N VAL A 12 -0.34 -2.81 11.33
CA VAL A 12 0.93 -3.31 10.81
C VAL A 12 1.08 -2.90 9.35
N PHE A 13 2.21 -2.30 9.02
CA PHE A 13 2.65 -2.10 7.64
C PHE A 13 3.91 -2.96 7.40
N ALA A 14 3.91 -3.76 6.34
CA ALA A 14 5.07 -4.54 5.93
C ALA A 14 5.47 -4.23 4.49
N ASP A 15 6.78 -4.05 4.30
CA ASP A 15 7.45 -3.91 3.00
C ASP A 15 8.61 -4.94 2.98
N PRO A 16 8.30 -6.23 2.78
CA PRO A 16 9.32 -7.27 2.77
C PRO A 16 10.18 -7.20 1.49
N PRO A 17 11.35 -7.85 1.45
CA PRO A 17 12.05 -8.12 0.20
C PRO A 17 11.12 -8.81 -0.80
N PHE A 18 11.19 -8.41 -2.09
CA PHE A 18 10.24 -8.85 -3.12
C PHE A 18 10.64 -10.13 -3.84
N ASN A 19 11.78 -10.71 -3.46
CA ASN A 19 12.39 -11.89 -4.10
C ASN A 19 12.66 -11.69 -5.61
N ILE A 20 13.25 -10.54 -5.93
CA ILE A 20 13.55 -10.10 -7.31
C ILE A 20 15.05 -10.05 -7.60
N GLY A 21 15.89 -10.57 -6.70
CA GLY A 21 17.35 -10.59 -6.82
C GLY A 21 18.00 -9.25 -6.48
N TYR A 22 17.40 -8.44 -5.61
CA TYR A 22 18.03 -7.22 -5.12
C TYR A 22 19.17 -7.57 -4.15
N ASP A 23 20.30 -6.88 -4.26
CA ASP A 23 21.47 -7.10 -3.42
C ASP A 23 21.31 -6.37 -2.08
N TYR A 24 20.88 -7.13 -1.06
CA TYR A 24 20.81 -6.65 0.32
C TYR A 24 22.04 -7.12 1.10
N ASP A 25 22.50 -6.31 2.04
CA ASP A 25 23.67 -6.63 2.88
C ASP A 25 23.48 -7.90 3.76
N VAL A 26 22.23 -8.18 4.15
CA VAL A 26 21.91 -9.21 5.19
C VAL A 26 20.84 -10.20 4.77
N TYR A 27 20.32 -10.12 3.54
CA TYR A 27 19.23 -10.95 3.07
C TYR A 27 19.45 -11.39 1.62
N GLN A 28 19.20 -12.67 1.34
CA GLN A 28 19.28 -13.26 0.02
C GLN A 28 17.91 -13.13 -0.69
N ASP A 29 17.79 -12.21 -1.64
CA ASP A 29 16.53 -11.84 -2.33
C ASP A 29 16.30 -12.66 -3.62
N ASN A 30 16.69 -13.94 -3.62
CA ASN A 30 16.54 -14.85 -4.76
C ASN A 30 16.26 -16.28 -4.27
N LEU A 31 15.36 -16.42 -3.31
CA LEU A 31 14.89 -17.72 -2.81
C LEU A 31 14.06 -18.42 -3.90
N GLU A 32 14.03 -19.74 -3.85
CA GLU A 32 13.03 -20.52 -4.58
C GLU A 32 11.61 -20.10 -4.15
N ALA A 33 10.65 -20.10 -5.10
CA ALA A 33 9.31 -19.56 -4.87
C ALA A 33 8.62 -20.16 -3.65
N ASP A 34 8.67 -21.48 -3.49
CA ASP A 34 8.05 -22.19 -2.36
C ASP A 34 8.70 -21.80 -1.02
N ASP A 35 10.01 -21.61 -1.00
CA ASP A 35 10.73 -21.24 0.22
C ASP A 35 10.47 -19.78 0.61
N TYR A 36 10.33 -18.89 -0.39
CA TYR A 36 9.90 -17.52 -0.18
C TYR A 36 8.48 -17.45 0.39
N LEU A 37 7.55 -18.22 -0.14
CA LEU A 37 6.17 -18.28 0.37
C LEU A 37 6.10 -18.86 1.79
N LYS A 38 6.84 -19.93 2.08
CA LYS A 38 6.94 -20.50 3.44
C LYS A 38 7.56 -19.51 4.44
N TRP A 39 8.60 -18.79 4.03
CA TRP A 39 9.20 -17.75 4.87
C TRP A 39 8.18 -16.63 5.13
N THR A 40 7.46 -16.20 4.10
CA THR A 40 6.42 -15.17 4.18
C THR A 40 5.28 -15.59 5.10
N SER A 41 4.76 -16.81 4.97
CA SER A 41 3.72 -17.34 5.85
C SER A 41 4.08 -17.25 7.33
N ARG A 42 5.33 -17.57 7.70
CA ARG A 42 5.81 -17.53 9.11
C ARG A 42 5.75 -16.14 9.73
N TRP A 43 6.12 -15.10 9.00
CA TRP A 43 6.06 -13.75 9.58
C TRP A 43 4.65 -13.15 9.50
N ILE A 44 3.85 -13.47 8.47
CA ILE A 44 2.42 -13.08 8.42
C ILE A 44 1.63 -13.69 9.59
N GLU A 45 1.90 -14.95 9.96
CA GLU A 45 1.33 -15.56 11.16
C GLU A 45 1.54 -14.69 12.41
N GLN A 46 2.77 -14.16 12.58
CA GLN A 46 3.06 -13.26 13.70
C GLN A 46 2.36 -11.89 13.57
N VAL A 47 2.20 -11.37 12.36
CA VAL A 47 1.39 -10.16 12.12
C VAL A 47 -0.05 -10.40 12.58
N VAL A 48 -0.67 -11.47 12.11
CA VAL A 48 -2.07 -11.81 12.47
C VAL A 48 -2.23 -12.02 13.97
N ARG A 49 -1.25 -12.65 14.63
CA ARG A 49 -1.25 -12.84 16.08
C ARG A 49 -1.26 -11.53 16.85
N VAL A 50 -0.39 -10.59 16.50
CA VAL A 50 -0.25 -9.32 17.24
C VAL A 50 -1.33 -8.30 16.89
N LEU A 51 -1.94 -8.41 15.72
CA LEU A 51 -2.97 -7.50 15.25
C LEU A 51 -4.25 -7.64 16.09
N LYS A 52 -4.83 -6.50 16.52
CA LYS A 52 -6.16 -6.45 17.14
C LYS A 52 -7.24 -7.01 16.20
N ASP A 53 -8.40 -7.36 16.73
CA ASP A 53 -9.51 -7.90 15.91
C ASP A 53 -10.07 -6.85 14.94
N ASP A 54 -10.06 -5.58 15.33
CA ASP A 54 -10.41 -4.42 14.51
C ASP A 54 -9.20 -3.76 13.82
N GLY A 55 -8.02 -4.36 13.98
CA GLY A 55 -6.76 -3.84 13.44
C GLY A 55 -6.60 -4.09 11.95
N THR A 56 -5.67 -3.36 11.35
CA THR A 56 -5.42 -3.34 9.92
C THR A 56 -4.00 -3.78 9.58
N PHE A 57 -3.88 -4.64 8.57
CA PHE A 57 -2.60 -5.04 8.00
C PHE A 57 -2.45 -4.50 6.57
N TRP A 58 -1.38 -3.76 6.32
CA TRP A 58 -0.99 -3.32 4.99
C TRP A 58 0.29 -4.03 4.54
N LEU A 59 0.25 -4.59 3.33
CA LEU A 59 1.39 -5.25 2.70
C LEU A 59 1.73 -4.55 1.40
N ALA A 60 2.98 -4.06 1.27
CA ALA A 60 3.56 -3.64 0.00
C ALA A 60 4.29 -4.82 -0.64
N ILE A 61 4.09 -5.04 -1.96
CA ILE A 61 4.75 -6.13 -2.70
C ILE A 61 4.85 -5.80 -4.19
N GLY A 62 5.83 -6.38 -4.86
CA GLY A 62 5.97 -6.35 -6.32
C GLY A 62 4.98 -7.28 -7.03
N ASP A 63 4.86 -7.10 -8.34
CA ASP A 63 3.95 -7.87 -9.20
C ASP A 63 4.28 -9.36 -9.27
N GLU A 64 5.53 -9.75 -8.99
CA GLU A 64 5.96 -11.16 -9.04
C GLU A 64 5.18 -12.08 -8.09
N TYR A 65 4.84 -11.57 -6.91
CA TYR A 65 4.18 -12.37 -5.86
C TYR A 65 2.86 -11.75 -5.36
N ALA A 66 2.34 -10.72 -6.03
CA ALA A 66 1.13 -10.04 -5.56
C ALA A 66 -0.08 -10.97 -5.49
N ALA A 67 -0.26 -11.85 -6.47
CA ALA A 67 -1.37 -12.79 -6.50
C ALA A 67 -1.23 -13.85 -5.40
N GLU A 68 -0.05 -14.44 -5.26
CA GLU A 68 0.27 -15.45 -4.24
C GLU A 68 0.08 -14.90 -2.84
N MET A 69 0.57 -13.68 -2.58
CA MET A 69 0.42 -13.02 -1.28
C MET A 69 -1.05 -12.80 -0.92
N LYS A 70 -1.87 -12.35 -1.88
CA LYS A 70 -3.30 -12.18 -1.65
C LYS A 70 -3.98 -13.50 -1.31
N VAL A 71 -3.70 -14.55 -2.08
CA VAL A 71 -4.26 -15.89 -1.86
C VAL A 71 -3.83 -16.44 -0.51
N LEU A 72 -2.52 -16.34 -0.18
CA LEU A 72 -1.96 -16.77 1.10
C LEU A 72 -2.68 -16.11 2.28
N MET A 73 -2.78 -14.76 2.27
CA MET A 73 -3.42 -14.00 3.34
C MET A 73 -4.90 -14.35 3.52
N GLN A 74 -5.60 -14.60 2.43
CA GLN A 74 -7.03 -14.94 2.48
C GLN A 74 -7.29 -16.40 2.87
N GLN A 75 -6.55 -17.34 2.30
CA GLN A 75 -6.83 -18.77 2.48
C GLN A 75 -6.20 -19.36 3.73
N GLU A 76 -4.96 -18.97 4.05
CA GLU A 76 -4.28 -19.53 5.23
C GLU A 76 -4.61 -18.76 6.52
N PHE A 77 -4.76 -17.43 6.42
CA PHE A 77 -4.93 -16.58 7.60
C PHE A 77 -6.35 -16.00 7.75
N GLY A 78 -7.25 -16.28 6.82
CA GLY A 78 -8.64 -15.83 6.88
C GLY A 78 -8.83 -14.31 6.79
N LEU A 79 -7.81 -13.56 6.37
CA LEU A 79 -7.90 -12.12 6.23
C LEU A 79 -8.80 -11.72 5.06
N THR A 80 -9.51 -10.61 5.21
CA THR A 80 -10.32 -10.04 4.14
C THR A 80 -9.56 -8.88 3.48
N CYS A 81 -9.39 -8.95 2.16
CA CYS A 81 -8.84 -7.84 1.39
C CYS A 81 -9.90 -6.75 1.18
N ARG A 82 -9.72 -5.58 1.78
CA ARG A 82 -10.62 -4.43 1.63
C ARG A 82 -10.31 -3.62 0.39
N SER A 83 -9.03 -3.47 0.06
CA SER A 83 -8.58 -2.78 -1.14
C SER A 83 -7.28 -3.39 -1.66
N TRP A 84 -7.18 -3.49 -2.96
CA TRP A 84 -5.94 -3.76 -3.67
C TRP A 84 -5.53 -2.48 -4.36
N VAL A 85 -4.65 -1.72 -3.72
CA VAL A 85 -4.22 -0.40 -4.18
C VAL A 85 -3.01 -0.53 -5.09
N ILE A 86 -3.01 0.21 -6.19
CA ILE A 86 -1.86 0.35 -7.06
C ILE A 86 -1.12 1.64 -6.72
N TRP A 87 0.04 1.49 -6.11
CA TRP A 87 0.96 2.60 -5.92
C TRP A 87 1.77 2.80 -7.19
N TYR A 88 1.41 3.82 -7.94
CA TYR A 88 2.13 4.21 -9.15
C TYR A 88 3.31 5.13 -8.81
N TYR A 89 4.44 4.92 -9.47
CA TYR A 89 5.63 5.76 -9.35
C TYR A 89 6.35 5.87 -10.69
N THR A 90 7.18 6.93 -10.84
CA THR A 90 8.08 7.11 -11.98
C THR A 90 9.44 6.45 -11.71
N PHE A 91 10.28 6.34 -12.74
CA PHE A 91 11.63 5.75 -12.66
C PHE A 91 11.63 4.28 -12.20
N GLY A 92 10.69 3.51 -12.72
CA GLY A 92 10.67 2.07 -12.55
C GLY A 92 11.78 1.36 -13.35
N VAL A 93 11.79 0.03 -13.27
CA VAL A 93 12.77 -0.80 -13.99
C VAL A 93 12.58 -0.69 -15.49
N ASN A 94 13.62 -0.28 -16.21
CA ASN A 94 13.60 -0.24 -17.67
C ASN A 94 13.81 -1.66 -18.23
N CYS A 95 12.83 -2.17 -18.95
CA CYS A 95 12.82 -3.51 -19.49
C CYS A 95 13.04 -3.52 -21.01
N LYS A 96 13.69 -4.58 -21.53
CA LYS A 96 13.98 -4.74 -22.97
C LYS A 96 12.96 -5.59 -23.74
N ARG A 97 12.22 -6.46 -23.07
CA ARG A 97 11.33 -7.47 -23.68
C ARG A 97 9.96 -7.57 -23.02
N LYS A 98 9.63 -6.67 -22.11
CA LYS A 98 8.30 -6.51 -21.46
C LYS A 98 8.08 -5.03 -21.16
N PHE A 99 6.86 -4.65 -20.78
CA PHE A 99 6.58 -3.28 -20.33
C PHE A 99 7.41 -2.90 -19.10
N ASN A 100 7.77 -1.63 -19.00
CA ASN A 100 8.48 -1.12 -17.84
C ASN A 100 7.61 -1.22 -16.59
N ARG A 101 8.22 -1.64 -15.48
CA ARG A 101 7.55 -1.66 -14.19
C ARG A 101 7.59 -0.27 -13.56
N SER A 102 6.43 0.25 -13.19
CA SER A 102 6.29 1.58 -12.59
C SER A 102 5.26 1.62 -11.46
N HIS A 103 4.99 0.47 -10.83
CA HIS A 103 4.04 0.38 -9.71
C HIS A 103 4.45 -0.72 -8.72
N ALA A 104 3.88 -0.63 -7.53
CA ALA A 104 3.83 -1.71 -6.56
C ALA A 104 2.39 -1.88 -6.07
N HIS A 105 2.13 -3.04 -5.47
CA HIS A 105 0.82 -3.40 -4.93
C HIS A 105 0.79 -3.14 -3.42
N LEU A 106 -0.30 -2.55 -2.94
CA LEU A 106 -0.56 -2.37 -1.53
C LEU A 106 -1.86 -3.09 -1.18
N PHE A 107 -1.79 -4.10 -0.33
CA PHE A 107 -2.97 -4.81 0.14
C PHE A 107 -3.43 -4.25 1.48
N HIS A 108 -4.66 -3.76 1.52
CA HIS A 108 -5.38 -3.40 2.74
C HIS A 108 -6.15 -4.61 3.25
N MET A 109 -5.63 -5.25 4.29
CA MET A 109 -6.17 -6.49 4.85
C MET A 109 -6.71 -6.25 6.26
N VAL A 110 -7.82 -6.91 6.59
CA VAL A 110 -8.45 -6.84 7.92
C VAL A 110 -8.87 -8.25 8.37
N LYS A 111 -8.99 -8.47 9.69
CA LYS A 111 -9.52 -9.72 10.25
C LYS A 111 -11.04 -9.79 10.06
N ASP A 112 -11.76 -8.76 10.48
CA ASP A 112 -13.21 -8.66 10.33
C ASP A 112 -13.59 -7.60 9.31
N SER A 113 -14.28 -7.99 8.24
CA SER A 113 -14.73 -7.07 7.20
C SER A 113 -15.85 -6.11 7.63
N LYS A 114 -16.48 -6.35 8.79
CA LYS A 114 -17.56 -5.54 9.33
C LYS A 114 -17.12 -4.64 10.48
N GLN A 115 -16.04 -5.03 11.18
CA GLN A 115 -15.54 -4.32 12.36
C GLN A 115 -14.03 -4.12 12.19
N PHE A 116 -13.63 -3.00 11.60
CA PHE A 116 -12.24 -2.60 11.45
C PHE A 116 -12.12 -1.08 11.49
N THR A 117 -10.97 -0.60 11.96
CA THR A 117 -10.69 0.82 12.00
C THR A 117 -10.46 1.36 10.58
N PHE A 118 -11.30 2.32 10.16
CA PHE A 118 -11.15 3.03 8.89
C PHE A 118 -11.65 4.47 9.02
N ASN A 119 -10.73 5.41 9.17
CA ASN A 119 -10.99 6.82 9.42
C ASN A 119 -11.23 7.57 8.10
N ALA A 120 -12.38 7.32 7.47
CA ALA A 120 -12.73 7.86 6.15
C ALA A 120 -12.65 9.41 6.08
N SER A 121 -12.98 10.11 7.17
CA SER A 121 -12.92 11.57 7.24
C SER A 121 -11.50 12.12 7.10
N GLU A 122 -10.51 11.40 7.64
CA GLU A 122 -9.11 11.84 7.71
C GLU A 122 -8.34 11.76 6.38
N ILE A 123 -8.91 11.03 5.42
CA ILE A 123 -8.26 10.77 4.13
C ILE A 123 -9.07 11.27 2.93
N ARG A 124 -10.15 12.02 3.16
CA ARG A 124 -10.94 12.60 2.07
C ARG A 124 -10.13 13.60 1.28
N VAL A 125 -10.36 13.60 -0.02
CA VAL A 125 -9.71 14.47 -1.01
C VAL A 125 -10.79 15.25 -1.78
N PRO A 126 -10.44 16.38 -2.43
CA PRO A 126 -11.37 17.13 -3.26
C PRO A 126 -12.02 16.24 -4.32
N SER A 127 -13.29 16.47 -4.60
CA SER A 127 -14.06 15.70 -5.58
C SER A 127 -14.19 16.49 -6.90
N ALA A 128 -13.66 15.93 -7.99
CA ALA A 128 -13.87 16.49 -9.33
C ALA A 128 -15.36 16.64 -9.66
N ARG A 129 -16.21 15.71 -9.21
CA ARG A 129 -17.65 15.76 -9.36
C ARG A 129 -18.25 17.01 -8.74
N GLN A 130 -17.72 17.46 -7.61
CA GLN A 130 -18.14 18.67 -6.92
C GLN A 130 -17.52 19.92 -7.56
N LEU A 131 -16.17 19.93 -7.69
CA LEU A 131 -15.42 21.13 -8.06
C LEU A 131 -15.53 21.45 -9.56
N VAL A 132 -15.54 20.43 -10.42
CA VAL A 132 -15.55 20.59 -11.89
C VAL A 132 -16.98 20.63 -12.42
N TYR A 133 -17.83 19.72 -11.96
CA TYR A 133 -19.18 19.55 -12.50
C TYR A 133 -20.28 20.22 -11.67
N GLY A 134 -19.98 20.76 -10.48
CA GLY A 134 -20.94 21.41 -9.60
C GLY A 134 -22.11 20.50 -9.17
N ASP A 135 -21.90 19.18 -9.14
CA ASP A 135 -22.96 18.22 -8.82
C ASP A 135 -23.32 18.29 -7.33
N LYS A 136 -24.52 18.78 -7.05
CA LYS A 136 -25.06 18.96 -5.69
C LYS A 136 -25.21 17.65 -4.91
N ARG A 137 -25.15 16.48 -5.57
CA ARG A 137 -25.18 15.16 -4.94
C ARG A 137 -23.80 14.70 -4.45
N ALA A 138 -22.74 15.42 -4.82
CA ALA A 138 -21.40 15.13 -4.33
C ALA A 138 -21.30 15.45 -2.84
N ASN A 139 -20.54 14.64 -2.10
CA ASN A 139 -20.29 14.91 -0.69
C ASN A 139 -19.51 16.22 -0.53
N PRO A 140 -20.01 17.21 0.24
CA PRO A 140 -19.34 18.50 0.41
C PRO A 140 -17.95 18.37 1.09
N ASN A 141 -17.74 17.30 1.85
CA ASN A 141 -16.46 17.01 2.51
C ASN A 141 -15.48 16.23 1.62
N GLY A 142 -15.73 16.17 0.31
CA GLY A 142 -14.89 15.43 -0.63
C GLY A 142 -15.20 13.93 -0.72
N ARG A 143 -14.34 13.18 -1.37
CA ARG A 143 -14.45 11.74 -1.62
C ARG A 143 -13.29 10.98 -1.03
N LEU A 144 -13.39 9.65 -0.94
CA LEU A 144 -12.23 8.80 -0.70
C LEU A 144 -11.37 8.76 -1.98
N PRO A 145 -10.02 8.70 -1.85
CA PRO A 145 -9.13 8.45 -2.98
C PRO A 145 -9.49 7.15 -3.69
N ASP A 146 -9.25 7.08 -5.00
CA ASP A 146 -9.36 5.82 -5.74
C ASP A 146 -8.21 4.86 -5.37
N ASP A 147 -8.39 3.58 -5.59
CA ASP A 147 -7.40 2.54 -5.34
C ASP A 147 -6.38 2.38 -6.48
N THR A 148 -6.51 3.18 -7.53
CA THR A 148 -5.57 3.22 -8.65
C THR A 148 -5.42 4.66 -9.16
N TRP A 149 -4.38 4.89 -9.97
CA TRP A 149 -4.20 6.16 -10.64
C TRP A 149 -5.02 6.22 -11.94
N ILE A 150 -5.80 7.27 -12.09
CA ILE A 150 -6.58 7.53 -13.30
C ILE A 150 -6.26 8.94 -13.81
N LEU A 151 -5.72 9.02 -15.01
CA LEU A 151 -5.59 10.31 -15.70
C LEU A 151 -6.98 10.82 -16.10
N ARG A 152 -7.39 11.97 -15.58
CA ARG A 152 -8.70 12.56 -15.85
C ARG A 152 -8.56 13.82 -16.70
N PRO A 153 -9.26 13.91 -17.83
CA PRO A 153 -9.22 15.11 -18.67
C PRO A 153 -9.76 16.37 -17.96
N GLN A 154 -10.57 16.19 -16.92
CA GLN A 154 -11.17 17.26 -16.12
C GLN A 154 -10.25 17.85 -15.06
N ASP A 155 -9.04 17.35 -14.91
CA ASP A 155 -8.06 17.77 -13.89
C ASP A 155 -7.40 19.12 -14.23
N LEU A 156 -8.04 19.93 -15.04
CA LEU A 156 -7.56 21.26 -15.45
C LEU A 156 -8.36 22.37 -14.80
N PRO A 157 -7.88 23.44 -14.60
CA PRO A 157 -7.52 24.58 -13.78
C PRO A 157 -8.53 25.03 -12.71
N THR A 158 -9.22 24.13 -12.01
CA THR A 158 -10.25 24.48 -11.01
C THR A 158 -9.75 24.34 -9.55
N GLY A 159 -8.45 24.16 -9.34
CA GLY A 159 -7.88 23.88 -8.03
C GLY A 159 -7.96 22.40 -7.61
N PHE A 160 -8.50 21.52 -8.47
CA PHE A 160 -8.41 20.07 -8.30
C PHE A 160 -7.06 19.60 -8.84
N THR A 161 -6.33 18.80 -8.03
CA THR A 161 -5.11 18.15 -8.46
C THR A 161 -5.36 16.64 -8.51
N ALA A 162 -4.94 15.99 -9.60
CA ALA A 162 -5.09 14.53 -9.76
C ALA A 162 -4.38 13.77 -8.63
N ASP A 163 -3.29 14.31 -8.13
CA ASP A 163 -2.46 13.72 -7.08
C ASP A 163 -3.19 13.55 -5.74
N ASP A 164 -4.16 14.42 -5.43
CA ASP A 164 -4.94 14.32 -4.21
C ASP A 164 -5.82 13.06 -4.16
N ASP A 165 -6.26 12.59 -5.33
CA ASP A 165 -7.23 11.50 -5.50
C ASP A 165 -6.59 10.17 -5.97
N THR A 166 -5.28 10.03 -5.82
CA THR A 166 -4.54 8.89 -6.34
C THR A 166 -3.54 8.35 -5.33
N TRP A 167 -2.97 7.19 -5.65
CA TRP A 167 -1.82 6.63 -4.93
C TRP A 167 -0.52 6.88 -5.71
N TYR A 168 -0.43 8.01 -6.39
CA TYR A 168 0.79 8.46 -7.05
C TYR A 168 1.71 9.17 -6.05
N PHE A 169 2.68 8.44 -5.55
CA PHE A 169 3.73 8.97 -4.68
C PHE A 169 5.09 8.60 -5.27
N PRO A 170 5.95 9.57 -5.61
CA PRO A 170 7.28 9.29 -6.11
C PRO A 170 8.08 8.43 -5.13
N ARG A 171 8.83 7.46 -5.65
CA ARG A 171 9.79 6.71 -4.82
C ARG A 171 10.85 7.64 -4.27
N VAL A 172 11.25 7.42 -3.02
CA VAL A 172 12.34 8.16 -2.39
C VAL A 172 13.68 7.63 -2.90
N ALA A 173 14.18 8.20 -3.99
CA ALA A 173 15.40 7.77 -4.66
C ALA A 173 16.49 8.86 -4.64
N GLY A 174 17.74 8.45 -4.81
CA GLY A 174 18.90 9.29 -5.12
C GLY A 174 18.97 10.66 -4.43
N THR A 175 18.57 11.70 -5.14
CA THR A 175 18.69 13.11 -4.75
C THR A 175 17.40 13.69 -4.13
N PHE A 176 16.39 12.90 -3.85
CA PHE A 176 15.17 13.40 -3.22
C PHE A 176 15.44 13.97 -1.83
N LYS A 177 14.87 15.16 -1.54
CA LYS A 177 15.08 15.86 -0.26
C LYS A 177 14.60 15.07 0.96
N GLU A 178 13.59 14.23 0.79
CA GLU A 178 13.03 13.36 1.82
C GLU A 178 13.97 12.20 2.21
N ARG A 179 14.97 11.91 1.38
CA ARG A 179 15.88 10.78 1.60
C ARG A 179 16.80 11.01 2.79
N LEU A 180 16.66 10.16 3.81
CA LEU A 180 17.50 10.20 5.00
C LEU A 180 18.84 9.48 4.83
N GLY A 181 18.96 8.59 3.83
CA GLY A 181 20.18 7.83 3.56
C GLY A 181 20.46 6.67 4.52
N VAL A 182 19.55 6.39 5.46
CA VAL A 182 19.71 5.32 6.46
C VAL A 182 19.22 3.96 5.96
N HIS A 183 18.40 3.94 4.93
CA HIS A 183 17.86 2.73 4.31
C HIS A 183 17.72 2.89 2.80
N GLY A 184 18.11 1.86 2.03
CA GLY A 184 18.11 1.88 0.57
C GLY A 184 16.71 2.00 -0.05
N CYS A 185 15.72 1.37 0.57
CA CYS A 185 14.32 1.29 0.10
C CYS A 185 13.38 2.13 0.96
N GLN A 186 13.76 3.38 1.28
CA GLN A 186 12.92 4.28 2.07
C GLN A 186 11.58 4.53 1.38
N MET A 187 10.48 4.37 2.13
CA MET A 187 9.11 4.64 1.67
C MET A 187 8.78 6.13 1.74
N PRO A 188 7.92 6.66 0.83
CA PRO A 188 7.46 8.05 0.89
C PRO A 188 6.61 8.33 2.13
N GLU A 189 6.88 9.44 2.81
CA GLU A 189 6.14 9.88 4.01
C GLU A 189 4.65 10.06 3.71
N GLN A 190 4.30 10.65 2.57
CA GLN A 190 2.91 10.89 2.18
C GLN A 190 2.12 9.59 2.01
N LEU A 191 2.74 8.55 1.46
CA LEU A 191 2.12 7.23 1.32
C LEU A 191 1.85 6.61 2.70
N LEU A 192 2.87 6.55 3.55
CA LEU A 192 2.74 6.01 4.91
C LEU A 192 1.77 6.84 5.76
N GLY A 193 1.82 8.17 5.63
CA GLY A 193 0.90 9.07 6.32
C GLY A 193 -0.57 8.84 5.94
N ARG A 194 -0.87 8.54 4.67
CA ARG A 194 -2.24 8.17 4.24
C ARG A 194 -2.70 6.86 4.87
N ILE A 195 -1.82 5.84 4.88
CA ILE A 195 -2.10 4.54 5.49
C ILE A 195 -2.36 4.68 6.99
N ILE A 196 -1.49 5.39 7.70
CA ILE A 196 -1.60 5.59 9.16
C ILE A 196 -2.90 6.32 9.49
N ARG A 197 -3.20 7.44 8.85
CA ARG A 197 -4.45 8.19 9.11
C ARG A 197 -5.71 7.39 8.84
N ALA A 198 -5.68 6.50 7.83
CA ALA A 198 -6.83 5.67 7.50
C ALA A 198 -7.07 4.54 8.51
N SER A 199 -6.01 4.04 9.15
CA SER A 199 -6.02 2.70 9.75
C SER A 199 -5.57 2.66 11.22
N SER A 200 -5.34 3.79 11.85
CA SER A 200 -4.96 3.87 13.28
C SER A 200 -5.60 5.04 14.01
#